data_bbea9bd1fb6afb73e03a08ab8c708256
#
_entry.id   bbea9bd1fb6afb73e03a08ab8c708256
#
_cell.length_a   1.000
_cell.length_b   1.000
_cell.length_c   1.000
_cell.angle_alpha   90.00
_cell.angle_beta   90.00
_cell.angle_gamma   90.00
#
_symmetry.space_group_name_H-M   'P 1'
#
loop_
_entity.id
_entity.type
_entity.pdbx_description
1 polymer ?
#
loop_
_entity_poly.entity_id
_entity_poly.type
_entity_poly.pdbx_seq_one_letter_code
_entity_poly.pdbx_strand_id
1 'polypeptide(L)'
;MDLVIEWLGHMPYREAWRRQRELVETRAAGHITDTLLLVEHEAVLTLGRQAIEAHVVASPAELQRRGIEVIRVERGGEVTYHGPGQLVAYPIVRLRDRGILLRPFVRALESALADGAAS
;
A
#
# COMPACT_ATOMS: atom_id res chain seq x y z
N MET A 1 -5.01 10.29 -21.00
CA MET A 1 -5.42 9.46 -19.85
C MET A 1 -4.93 10.13 -18.58
N ASP A 2 -5.87 10.47 -17.74
CA ASP A 2 -5.54 11.22 -16.54
C ASP A 2 -5.19 10.29 -15.38
N LEU A 3 -4.27 10.75 -14.56
CA LEU A 3 -3.94 10.12 -13.31
C LEU A 3 -4.06 11.17 -12.21
N VAL A 4 -4.89 10.88 -11.21
CA VAL A 4 -5.04 11.75 -10.05
C VAL A 4 -4.09 11.25 -8.96
N ILE A 5 -3.35 12.16 -8.35
CA ILE A 5 -2.49 11.84 -7.21
C ILE A 5 -3.14 12.43 -5.96
N GLU A 6 -3.42 11.59 -4.98
CA GLU A 6 -4.03 12.00 -3.73
C GLU A 6 -3.08 11.73 -2.57
N TRP A 7 -2.73 12.78 -1.83
CA TRP A 7 -1.90 12.67 -0.64
C TRP A 7 -2.80 12.50 0.60
N LEU A 8 -2.67 11.39 1.29
CA LEU A 8 -3.47 11.06 2.46
C LEU A 8 -2.82 11.51 3.78
N GLY A 9 -1.57 11.95 3.73
CA GLY A 9 -0.83 12.32 4.93
C GLY A 9 -0.46 11.11 5.78
N HIS A 10 -0.38 11.31 7.08
CA HIS A 10 -0.20 10.23 8.05
C HIS A 10 -1.56 9.59 8.32
N MET A 11 -1.64 8.28 8.15
CA MET A 11 -2.92 7.59 8.29
C MET A 11 -2.72 6.18 8.82
N PRO A 12 -3.55 5.72 9.79
CA PRO A 12 -3.55 4.33 10.19
C PRO A 12 -3.79 3.40 9.01
N TYR A 13 -3.12 2.25 9.02
CA TYR A 13 -3.21 1.30 7.91
C TYR A 13 -4.65 0.93 7.57
N ARG A 14 -5.49 0.69 8.59
CA ARG A 14 -6.89 0.28 8.38
C ARG A 14 -7.72 1.35 7.66
N GLU A 15 -7.49 2.63 7.96
CA GLU A 15 -8.18 3.73 7.28
C GLU A 15 -7.74 3.82 5.82
N ALA A 16 -6.44 3.72 5.56
CA ALA A 16 -5.91 3.74 4.20
C ALA A 16 -6.43 2.55 3.40
N TRP A 17 -6.54 1.38 4.04
CA TRP A 17 -7.08 0.19 3.39
C TRP A 17 -8.56 0.37 3.02
N ARG A 18 -9.34 0.95 3.91
CA ARG A 18 -10.74 1.27 3.62
C ARG A 18 -10.85 2.22 2.43
N ARG A 19 -10.01 3.26 2.41
CA ARG A 19 -9.99 4.22 1.31
C ARG A 19 -9.64 3.56 -0.02
N GLN A 20 -8.67 2.66 -0.01
CA GLN A 20 -8.32 1.89 -1.20
C GLN A 20 -9.50 1.07 -1.72
N ARG A 21 -10.21 0.38 -0.84
CA ARG A 21 -11.35 -0.45 -1.24
C ARG A 21 -12.46 0.39 -1.85
N GLU A 22 -12.75 1.53 -1.26
CA GLU A 22 -13.74 2.46 -1.81
C GLU A 22 -13.36 2.91 -3.22
N LEU A 23 -12.09 3.26 -3.42
CA LEU A 23 -11.61 3.70 -4.72
C LEU A 23 -11.58 2.58 -5.75
N VAL A 24 -11.23 1.37 -5.34
CA VAL A 24 -11.25 0.22 -6.23
C VAL A 24 -12.66 -0.03 -6.75
N GLU A 25 -13.65 -0.01 -5.86
CA GLU A 25 -15.05 -0.19 -6.24
C GLU A 25 -15.53 0.93 -7.16
N THR A 26 -15.22 2.17 -6.82
CA THR A 26 -15.62 3.34 -7.61
C THR A 26 -14.94 3.34 -8.98
N ARG A 27 -13.67 2.93 -9.04
CA ARG A 27 -12.93 2.84 -10.30
C ARG A 27 -13.48 1.72 -11.19
N ALA A 28 -13.80 0.59 -10.61
CA ALA A 28 -14.38 -0.53 -11.34
C ALA A 28 -15.73 -0.16 -11.96
N ALA A 29 -16.51 0.66 -11.26
CA ALA A 29 -17.77 1.17 -11.76
C ALA A 29 -17.61 2.29 -12.79
N GLY A 30 -16.40 2.78 -13.03
CA GLY A 30 -16.11 3.83 -14.01
C GLY A 30 -16.41 5.24 -13.53
N HIS A 31 -16.64 5.45 -12.24
CA HIS A 31 -17.02 6.75 -11.68
C HIS A 31 -15.83 7.67 -11.40
N ILE A 32 -14.63 7.16 -11.38
CA ILE A 32 -13.41 7.96 -11.16
C ILE A 32 -12.33 7.58 -12.18
N THR A 33 -11.34 8.44 -12.34
CA THR A 33 -10.14 8.15 -13.13
C THR A 33 -9.17 7.32 -12.31
N ASP A 34 -8.10 6.84 -12.95
CA ASP A 34 -7.03 6.17 -12.23
C ASP A 34 -6.44 7.11 -11.17
N THR A 35 -6.14 6.55 -10.02
CA THR A 35 -5.68 7.30 -8.85
C THR A 35 -4.45 6.65 -8.26
N LEU A 36 -3.48 7.47 -7.84
CA LEU A 36 -2.34 7.04 -7.07
C LEU A 36 -2.46 7.63 -5.67
N LEU A 37 -2.64 6.78 -4.67
CA LEU A 37 -2.66 7.22 -3.28
C LEU A 37 -1.25 7.22 -2.72
N LEU A 38 -0.87 8.31 -2.09
CA LEU A 38 0.40 8.42 -1.37
C LEU A 38 0.09 8.60 0.11
N VAL A 39 0.77 7.84 0.96
CA VAL A 39 0.46 7.84 2.38
C VAL A 39 1.69 7.47 3.21
N GLU A 40 1.79 8.02 4.43
CA GLU A 40 2.67 7.51 5.47
C GLU A 40 1.79 6.84 6.52
N HIS A 41 2.09 5.59 6.84
CA HIS A 41 1.34 4.88 7.87
C HIS A 41 1.91 5.14 9.26
N GLU A 42 1.06 5.06 10.26
CA GLU A 42 1.51 4.86 11.62
C GLU A 42 2.18 3.48 11.72
N ALA A 43 3.02 3.27 12.72
CA ALA A 43 3.80 2.04 12.86
C ALA A 43 2.89 0.80 12.83
N VAL A 44 3.13 -0.08 11.86
CA VAL A 44 2.32 -1.27 11.63
C VAL A 44 3.15 -2.40 11.07
N LEU A 45 2.91 -3.62 11.55
CA LEU A 45 3.39 -4.86 10.93
C LEU A 45 2.22 -5.49 10.19
N THR A 46 2.37 -5.70 8.90
CA THR A 46 1.38 -6.44 8.12
C THR A 46 1.87 -7.87 7.90
N LEU A 47 1.00 -8.83 8.19
CA LEU A 47 1.28 -10.25 7.98
C LEU A 47 0.58 -10.69 6.70
N GLY A 48 1.36 -11.01 5.67
CA GLY A 48 0.83 -11.52 4.42
C GLY A 48 0.36 -12.97 4.54
N ARG A 49 -0.13 -13.54 3.44
CA ARG A 49 -0.68 -14.90 3.44
C ARG A 49 0.33 -15.97 3.84
N GLN A 50 1.61 -15.76 3.54
CA GLN A 50 2.68 -16.69 3.88
C GLN A 50 3.31 -16.42 5.25
N ALA A 51 2.83 -15.41 5.97
CA ALA A 51 3.42 -15.02 7.24
C ALA A 51 3.16 -16.05 8.34
N ILE A 52 4.23 -16.38 9.07
CA ILE A 52 4.18 -17.22 10.26
C ILE A 52 4.44 -16.29 11.45
N GLU A 53 3.53 -16.26 12.41
CA GLU A 53 3.63 -15.36 13.57
C GLU A 53 4.94 -15.56 14.36
N ALA A 54 5.47 -16.78 14.35
CA ALA A 54 6.76 -17.06 14.99
C ALA A 54 7.93 -16.28 14.40
N HIS A 55 7.77 -15.74 13.19
CA HIS A 55 8.79 -14.90 12.56
C HIS A 55 8.74 -13.45 13.03
N VAL A 56 7.73 -13.07 13.82
CA VAL A 56 7.69 -11.77 14.48
C VAL A 56 8.54 -11.86 15.74
N VAL A 57 9.72 -11.23 15.70
CA VAL A 57 10.71 -11.38 16.78
C VAL A 57 10.27 -10.71 18.07
N ALA A 58 9.57 -9.60 17.99
CA ALA A 58 9.12 -8.86 19.17
C ALA A 58 7.86 -9.51 19.76
N SER A 59 7.74 -9.52 21.08
CA SER A 59 6.54 -10.03 21.76
C SER A 59 5.34 -9.10 21.52
N PRO A 60 4.09 -9.62 21.62
CA PRO A 60 2.91 -8.77 21.53
C PRO A 60 2.92 -7.61 22.53
N ALA A 61 3.39 -7.84 23.75
CA ALA A 61 3.49 -6.80 24.77
C ALA A 61 4.47 -5.70 24.38
N GLU A 62 5.60 -6.06 23.78
CA GLU A 62 6.57 -5.08 23.32
C GLU A 62 6.05 -4.27 22.15
N LEU A 63 5.38 -4.91 21.20
CA LEU A 63 4.76 -4.22 20.07
C LEU A 63 3.72 -3.21 20.55
N GLN A 64 2.91 -3.60 21.51
CA GLN A 64 1.92 -2.72 22.10
C GLN A 64 2.56 -1.52 22.78
N ARG A 65 3.64 -1.73 23.55
CA ARG A 65 4.36 -0.64 24.21
C ARG A 65 4.94 0.36 23.22
N ARG A 66 5.37 -0.12 22.05
CA ARG A 66 5.94 0.74 21.00
C ARG A 66 4.88 1.35 20.09
N GLY A 67 3.60 1.06 20.34
CA GLY A 67 2.51 1.55 19.52
C GLY A 67 2.47 0.96 18.12
N ILE A 68 2.98 -0.27 17.97
CA ILE A 68 3.00 -0.95 16.69
C ILE A 68 1.79 -1.88 16.58
N GLU A 69 0.93 -1.63 15.62
CA GLU A 69 -0.22 -2.49 15.32
C GLU A 69 0.23 -3.69 14.47
N VAL A 70 -0.41 -4.83 14.67
CA VAL A 70 -0.17 -6.03 13.86
C VAL A 70 -1.47 -6.39 13.15
N ILE A 71 -1.40 -6.46 11.82
CA ILE A 71 -2.59 -6.72 11.00
C ILE A 71 -2.29 -7.83 10.00
N ARG A 72 -3.15 -8.85 9.95
CA ARG A 72 -3.08 -9.86 8.91
C ARG A 72 -3.85 -9.37 7.68
N VAL A 73 -3.20 -9.47 6.52
CA VAL A 73 -3.71 -8.93 5.27
C VAL A 73 -3.68 -9.98 4.16
N GLU A 74 -4.36 -9.70 3.06
CA GLU A 74 -4.51 -10.65 1.95
C GLU A 74 -3.40 -10.60 0.90
N ARG A 75 -2.42 -9.71 1.05
CA ARG A 75 -1.30 -9.65 0.11
C ARG A 75 -0.43 -10.90 0.20
N GLY A 76 0.34 -11.16 -0.85
CA GLY A 76 1.38 -12.18 -0.80
C GLY A 76 2.53 -11.77 0.11
N GLY A 77 3.40 -12.72 0.42
CA GLY A 77 4.59 -12.48 1.23
C GLY A 77 4.39 -12.71 2.71
N GLU A 78 5.42 -12.44 3.49
CA GLU A 78 5.43 -12.69 4.92
C GLU A 78 5.13 -11.43 5.73
N VAL A 79 6.10 -10.93 6.49
CA VAL A 79 5.95 -9.80 7.40
C VAL A 79 6.57 -8.57 6.76
N THR A 80 5.84 -7.44 6.80
CA THR A 80 6.34 -6.16 6.33
C THR A 80 6.07 -5.10 7.37
N TYR A 81 7.06 -4.26 7.64
CA TYR A 81 6.91 -3.10 8.53
C TYR A 81 6.69 -1.84 7.71
N HIS A 82 5.73 -1.04 8.13
CA HIS A 82 5.53 0.32 7.64
C HIS A 82 5.49 1.26 8.84
N GLY A 83 6.03 2.44 8.68
CA GLY A 83 6.01 3.42 9.75
C GLY A 83 6.33 4.83 9.28
N PRO A 84 6.36 5.80 10.20
CA PRO A 84 6.70 7.17 9.88
C PRO A 84 8.03 7.29 9.14
N GLY A 85 8.06 8.15 8.14
CA GLY A 85 9.23 8.31 7.28
C GLY A 85 9.25 7.42 6.05
N GLN A 86 8.33 6.45 5.96
CA GLN A 86 8.20 5.60 4.78
C GLN A 86 7.02 6.06 3.93
N LEU A 87 7.31 6.46 2.71
CA LEU A 87 6.26 6.79 1.75
C LEU A 87 5.74 5.51 1.10
N VAL A 88 4.44 5.31 1.16
CA VAL A 88 3.78 4.18 0.53
C VAL A 88 2.88 4.69 -0.58
N ALA A 89 2.94 4.05 -1.73
CA ALA A 89 2.15 4.40 -2.90
C ALA A 89 1.20 3.24 -3.24
N TYR A 90 -0.08 3.54 -3.35
CA TYR A 90 -1.10 2.57 -3.73
C TYR A 90 -1.72 2.98 -5.06
N PRO A 91 -1.38 2.31 -6.16
CA PRO A 91 -2.00 2.59 -7.46
C PRO A 91 -3.38 1.94 -7.55
N ILE A 92 -4.38 2.75 -7.85
CA ILE A 92 -5.75 2.32 -8.13
C ILE A 92 -6.00 2.59 -9.60
N VAL A 93 -5.61 1.64 -10.45
CA VAL A 93 -5.62 1.83 -11.89
C VAL A 93 -6.36 0.68 -12.58
N ARG A 94 -6.96 0.99 -13.71
CA ARG A 94 -7.62 0.00 -14.55
C ARG A 94 -6.71 -0.34 -15.71
N LEU A 95 -5.91 -1.39 -15.53
CA LEU A 95 -4.88 -1.77 -16.50
C LEU A 95 -5.45 -2.07 -17.88
N ARG A 96 -6.67 -2.62 -17.95
CA ARG A 96 -7.34 -2.91 -19.20
C ARG A 96 -7.52 -1.66 -20.06
N ASP A 97 -7.86 -0.53 -19.43
CA ASP A 97 -8.06 0.73 -20.14
C ASP A 97 -6.75 1.31 -20.68
N ARG A 98 -5.62 0.92 -20.08
CA ARG A 98 -4.30 1.37 -20.51
C ARG A 98 -3.62 0.37 -21.47
N GLY A 99 -4.24 -0.78 -21.71
CA GLY A 99 -3.68 -1.80 -22.58
C GLY A 99 -2.37 -2.39 -22.06
N ILE A 100 -2.18 -2.39 -20.74
CA ILE A 100 -0.94 -2.85 -20.10
C ILE A 100 -1.23 -4.06 -19.24
N LEU A 101 -0.36 -5.06 -19.28
CA LEU A 101 -0.42 -6.20 -18.37
C LEU A 101 0.22 -5.85 -17.04
N LEU A 102 -0.08 -6.65 -16.02
CA LEU A 102 0.34 -6.36 -14.64
C LEU A 102 1.86 -6.26 -14.49
N ARG A 103 2.63 -7.21 -15.01
CA ARG A 103 4.09 -7.20 -14.86
C ARG A 103 4.77 -6.00 -15.49
N PRO A 104 4.48 -5.61 -16.73
CA PRO A 104 5.02 -4.37 -17.30
C PRO A 104 4.62 -3.13 -16.51
N PHE A 105 3.41 -3.10 -15.94
CA PHE A 105 2.97 -1.99 -15.11
C PHE A 105 3.81 -1.87 -13.85
N VAL A 106 4.05 -2.98 -13.15
CA VAL A 106 4.88 -2.98 -11.94
C VAL A 106 6.30 -2.53 -12.24
N ARG A 107 6.88 -3.00 -13.36
CA ARG A 107 8.22 -2.57 -13.79
C ARG A 107 8.27 -1.07 -14.07
N ALA A 108 7.24 -0.53 -14.72
CA ALA A 108 7.16 0.90 -14.98
C ALA A 108 7.10 1.72 -13.69
N LEU A 109 6.35 1.26 -12.70
CA LEU A 109 6.29 1.89 -11.38
C LEU A 109 7.65 1.86 -10.68
N GLU A 110 8.31 0.71 -10.66
CA GLU A 110 9.63 0.56 -10.06
C GLU A 110 10.63 1.52 -10.69
N SER A 111 10.63 1.60 -12.01
CA SER A 111 11.51 2.50 -12.75
C SER A 111 11.23 3.97 -12.42
N ALA A 112 9.97 4.36 -12.39
CA ALA A 112 9.58 5.73 -12.06
C ALA A 112 9.96 6.12 -10.63
N LEU A 113 9.78 5.20 -9.67
CA LEU A 113 10.14 5.43 -8.28
C LEU A 113 11.66 5.52 -8.12
N ALA A 114 12.42 4.67 -8.81
CA ALA A 114 13.88 4.73 -8.79
C ALA A 114 14.40 6.04 -9.36
N ASP A 115 13.84 6.50 -10.48
CA ASP A 115 14.22 7.78 -11.10
C ASP A 115 13.88 8.96 -10.18
N GLY A 116 12.70 8.93 -9.56
CA GLY A 116 12.29 9.94 -8.60
C GLY A 116 13.19 10.00 -7.37
N ALA A 117 13.60 8.84 -6.85
CA ALA A 117 14.51 8.76 -5.72
C ALA A 117 15.93 9.23 -6.07
N ALA A 118 16.34 9.09 -7.33
CA ALA A 118 17.66 9.53 -7.81
C ALA A 118 17.72 11.03 -8.08
N SER A 119 16.59 11.67 -8.24
CA SER A 119 16.53 13.11 -8.50
C SER A 119 16.42 13.91 -7.21
#